data_5707fbef2bf2faaedcef9e5ee7138e1d
#
_entry.id   5707fbef2bf2faaedcef9e5ee7138e1d
#
_cell.length_a   1.000
_cell.length_b   1.000
_cell.length_c   1.000
_cell.angle_alpha   90.00
_cell.angle_beta   90.00
_cell.angle_gamma   90.00
#
_symmetry.space_group_name_H-M   'P 1'
#
loop_
_entity.id
_entity.type
_entity.pdbx_description
1 polymer ?
#
loop_
_entity_poly.entity_id
_entity_poly.type
_entity_poly.pdbx_seq_one_letter_code
_entity_poly.pdbx_strand_id
1 'polypeptide(L)'
;MGNHFVYIVRCSDNSLYTGYTNNIEVRINKHNAGKGAKYTKTRRPVVLVYQEMYETKSEALRREYEIKTFTRQRKLKLIEEG
;
A
#
# COMPACT_ATOMS: atom_id res chain seq x y z
N MET A 1 3.25 20.35 3.03
CA MET A 1 2.66 19.09 3.55
C MET A 1 2.74 18.01 2.49
N GLY A 2 3.09 16.82 2.90
CA GLY A 2 3.26 15.71 1.97
C GLY A 2 1.91 15.19 1.46
N ASN A 3 1.79 15.04 0.15
CA ASN A 3 0.60 14.49 -0.50
C ASN A 3 0.90 13.19 -1.23
N HIS A 4 2.01 12.58 -0.91
CA HIS A 4 2.46 11.36 -1.58
C HIS A 4 2.62 10.27 -0.54
N PHE A 5 1.99 9.12 -0.79
CA PHE A 5 1.89 8.05 0.20
C PHE A 5 2.39 6.74 -0.36
N VAL A 6 3.10 6.00 0.48
CA VAL A 6 3.33 4.58 0.26
C VAL A 6 2.44 3.85 1.25
N TYR A 7 1.75 2.84 0.80
CA TYR A 7 0.79 2.13 1.64
C TYR A 7 0.92 0.62 1.48
N ILE A 8 0.46 -0.10 2.50
CA ILE A 8 0.32 -1.55 2.43
C ILE A 8 -1.13 -1.87 2.77
N VAL A 9 -1.77 -2.70 1.96
CA VAL A 9 -3.09 -3.24 2.25
C VAL A 9 -2.99 -4.73 2.49
N ARG A 10 -3.84 -5.24 3.37
CA ARG A 10 -4.03 -6.67 3.55
C ARG A 10 -5.25 -7.09 2.75
N CYS A 11 -5.08 -8.09 1.91
CA CYS A 11 -6.13 -8.62 1.06
C CYS A 11 -6.95 -9.70 1.80
N SER A 12 -8.07 -10.11 1.20
CA SER A 12 -8.96 -11.10 1.82
C SER A 12 -8.29 -12.46 2.03
N ASP A 13 -7.27 -12.78 1.25
CA ASP A 13 -6.49 -14.01 1.38
C ASP A 13 -5.29 -13.85 2.31
N ASN A 14 -5.24 -12.76 3.08
CA ASN A 14 -4.14 -12.43 4.00
C ASN A 14 -2.83 -12.02 3.31
N SER A 15 -2.79 -11.92 2.00
CA SER A 15 -1.61 -11.41 1.30
C SER A 15 -1.48 -9.90 1.50
N LEU A 16 -0.28 -9.37 1.31
CA LEU A 16 0.01 -7.96 1.46
C LEU A 16 0.37 -7.35 0.10
N TYR A 17 -0.20 -6.19 -0.19
CA TYR A 17 0.09 -5.45 -1.42
C TYR A 17 0.60 -4.07 -1.06
N THR A 18 1.71 -3.65 -1.68
CA THR A 18 2.33 -2.34 -1.47
C THR A 18 2.10 -1.47 -2.70
N GLY A 19 1.72 -0.23 -2.49
CA GLY A 19 1.48 0.70 -3.60
C GLY A 19 1.82 2.13 -3.23
N TYR A 20 1.66 2.99 -4.23
CA TYR A 20 1.82 4.43 -4.10
C TYR A 20 0.51 5.11 -4.47
N THR A 21 0.18 6.20 -3.79
CA THR A 21 -0.95 7.04 -4.17
C THR A 21 -0.74 8.47 -3.65
N ASN A 22 -1.44 9.42 -4.26
CA ASN A 22 -1.53 10.78 -3.74
C ASN A 22 -2.84 11.00 -2.95
N ASN A 23 -3.67 9.96 -2.82
CA ASN A 23 -4.91 10.02 -2.03
C ASN A 23 -5.27 8.62 -1.56
N ILE A 24 -5.01 8.35 -0.29
CA ILE A 24 -5.22 7.01 0.31
C ILE A 24 -6.68 6.56 0.20
N GLU A 25 -7.62 7.42 0.61
CA GLU A 25 -9.04 7.05 0.63
C GLU A 25 -9.55 6.67 -0.75
N VAL A 26 -9.27 7.50 -1.74
CA VAL A 26 -9.68 7.25 -3.13
C VAL A 26 -9.05 5.95 -3.64
N ARG A 27 -7.78 5.72 -3.33
CA ARG A 27 -7.07 4.53 -3.81
C ARG A 27 -7.62 3.25 -3.20
N ILE A 28 -7.89 3.25 -1.89
CA ILE A 28 -8.46 2.08 -1.22
C ILE A 28 -9.85 1.78 -1.80
N ASN A 29 -10.65 2.81 -2.02
CA ASN A 29 -11.96 2.64 -2.65
C ASN A 29 -11.85 2.03 -4.05
N LYS A 30 -10.85 2.45 -4.83
CA LYS A 30 -10.61 1.87 -6.15
C LYS A 30 -10.22 0.40 -6.08
N HIS A 31 -9.35 0.05 -5.13
CA HIS A 31 -8.99 -1.35 -4.92
C HIS A 31 -10.25 -2.20 -4.64
N ASN A 32 -11.09 -1.72 -3.74
CA ASN A 32 -12.30 -2.46 -3.35
C ASN A 32 -13.39 -2.44 -4.41
N ALA A 33 -13.33 -1.50 -5.35
CA ALA A 33 -14.21 -1.48 -6.52
C ALA A 33 -13.70 -2.37 -7.66
N GLY A 34 -12.54 -3.01 -7.49
CA GLY A 34 -11.94 -3.86 -8.52
C GLY A 34 -11.23 -3.08 -9.61
N LYS A 35 -10.93 -1.79 -9.38
CA LYS A 35 -10.30 -0.88 -10.35
C LYS A 35 -8.89 -0.45 -9.93
N GLY A 36 -8.36 -1.04 -8.88
CA GLY A 36 -7.02 -0.73 -8.41
C GLY A 36 -5.98 -1.53 -9.17
N ALA A 37 -5.19 -2.30 -8.44
CA ALA A 37 -4.17 -3.14 -9.07
C ALA A 37 -4.77 -4.48 -9.49
N LYS A 38 -4.18 -5.06 -10.53
CA LYS A 38 -4.57 -6.39 -11.00
C LYS A 38 -4.47 -7.43 -9.87
N TYR A 39 -3.43 -7.31 -9.05
CA TYR A 39 -3.19 -8.21 -7.92
C TYR A 39 -4.36 -8.20 -6.92
N THR A 40 -4.89 -7.02 -6.61
CA THR A 40 -5.93 -6.88 -5.59
C THR A 40 -7.34 -7.17 -6.12
N LYS A 41 -7.53 -7.14 -7.44
CA LYS A 41 -8.84 -7.29 -8.06
C LYS A 41 -9.56 -8.57 -7.64
N THR A 42 -8.83 -9.68 -7.53
CA THR A 42 -9.39 -10.98 -7.15
C THR A 42 -9.24 -11.29 -5.66
N ARG A 43 -8.70 -10.34 -4.89
CA ARG A 43 -8.39 -10.53 -3.47
C ARG A 43 -9.10 -9.51 -2.57
N ARG A 44 -10.22 -9.00 -3.05
CA ARG A 44 -11.04 -8.04 -2.30
C ARG A 44 -11.86 -8.74 -1.22
N PRO A 45 -12.24 -8.06 -0.15
CA PRO A 45 -11.90 -6.68 0.17
C PRO A 45 -10.47 -6.53 0.66
N VAL A 46 -9.91 -5.34 0.48
CA VAL A 46 -8.61 -5.00 1.03
C VAL A 46 -8.77 -4.00 2.16
N VAL A 47 -7.85 -4.03 3.11
CA VAL A 47 -7.85 -3.15 4.29
C VAL A 47 -6.50 -2.47 4.39
N LEU A 48 -6.50 -1.16 4.59
CA LEU A 48 -5.26 -0.41 4.81
C LEU A 48 -4.67 -0.82 6.16
N VAL A 49 -3.41 -1.25 6.16
CA VAL A 49 -2.72 -1.67 7.40
C VAL A 49 -1.47 -0.86 7.69
N TYR A 50 -0.99 -0.07 6.72
CA TYR A 50 0.23 0.75 6.92
C TYR A 50 0.29 1.85 5.88
N GLN A 51 0.84 3.02 6.28
CA GLN A 51 1.10 4.10 5.33
C GLN A 51 2.26 4.98 5.81
N GLU A 52 2.96 5.56 4.83
CA GLU A 52 3.99 6.58 5.05
C GLU A 52 3.69 7.75 4.13
N MET A 53 4.00 8.96 4.59
CA MET A 53 3.76 10.18 3.83
C MET A 53 5.08 10.85 3.45
N TYR A 54 5.14 11.36 2.23
CA TYR A 54 6.33 12.03 1.70
C TYR A 54 5.97 13.36 1.04
N GLU A 55 6.96 14.27 1.05
CA GLU A 55 6.80 15.59 0.44
C GLU A 55 6.79 15.53 -1.08
N THR A 56 7.54 14.57 -1.66
CA THR A 56 7.66 14.46 -3.12
C THR A 56 7.27 13.07 -3.60
N LYS A 57 6.78 13.01 -4.85
CA LYS A 57 6.46 11.76 -5.49
C LYS A 57 7.70 10.86 -5.64
N SER A 58 8.84 11.47 -5.95
CA SER A 58 10.09 10.74 -6.13
C SER A 58 10.49 9.97 -4.87
N GLU A 59 10.39 10.62 -3.71
CA GLU A 59 10.68 9.97 -2.44
C GLU A 59 9.73 8.80 -2.17
N ALA A 60 8.43 9.02 -2.42
CA ALA A 60 7.43 7.99 -2.19
C ALA A 60 7.65 6.78 -3.10
N LEU A 61 7.93 7.02 -4.38
CA LEU A 61 8.16 5.93 -5.34
C LEU A 61 9.40 5.12 -5.00
N ARG A 62 10.45 5.80 -4.50
CA ARG A 62 11.68 5.13 -4.06
C ARG A 62 11.38 4.20 -2.88
N ARG A 63 10.59 4.68 -1.93
CA ARG A 63 10.23 3.89 -0.76
C ARG A 63 9.29 2.74 -1.14
N GLU A 64 8.36 2.97 -2.04
CA GLU A 64 7.48 1.91 -2.55
C GLU A 64 8.31 0.76 -3.13
N TYR A 65 9.28 1.10 -3.97
CA TYR A 65 10.16 0.11 -4.57
C TYR A 65 10.91 -0.68 -3.48
N GLU A 66 11.44 0.02 -2.50
CA GLU A 66 12.17 -0.60 -1.39
C GLU A 66 11.29 -1.59 -0.63
N ILE A 67 10.09 -1.17 -0.24
CA ILE A 67 9.17 -2.03 0.52
C ILE A 67 8.72 -3.23 -0.30
N LYS A 68 8.56 -3.06 -1.61
CA LYS A 68 8.20 -4.17 -2.49
C LYS A 68 9.25 -5.30 -2.50
N THR A 69 10.50 -4.98 -2.15
CA THR A 69 11.55 -6.00 -2.06
C THR A 69 11.59 -6.70 -0.70
N PHE A 70 10.81 -6.23 0.27
CA PHE A 70 10.78 -6.83 1.61
C PHE A 70 10.12 -8.20 1.57
N THR A 71 10.59 -9.09 2.45
CA THR A 71 9.89 -10.36 2.70
C THR A 71 8.56 -10.06 3.40
N ARG A 72 7.66 -11.04 3.39
CA ARG A 72 6.40 -10.90 4.11
C ARG A 72 6.63 -10.60 5.60
N GLN A 73 7.56 -11.31 6.23
CA GLN A 73 7.87 -11.09 7.64
C GLN A 73 8.33 -9.67 7.91
N ARG A 74 9.15 -9.12 7.03
CA ARG A 74 9.64 -7.76 7.18
C ARG A 74 8.52 -6.73 7.01
N LYS A 75 7.58 -6.97 6.09
CA LYS A 75 6.41 -6.12 5.93
C LYS A 75 5.52 -6.17 7.18
N LEU A 76 5.31 -7.37 7.73
CA LEU A 76 4.51 -7.51 8.94
C LEU A 76 5.15 -6.78 10.12
N LYS A 77 6.46 -6.83 10.24
CA LYS A 77 7.18 -6.11 11.28
C LYS A 77 7.03 -4.60 11.11
N LEU A 78 7.12 -4.10 9.88
CA LEU A 78 6.91 -2.69 9.57
C LEU A 78 5.51 -2.24 9.97
N ILE A 79 4.49 -3.04 9.65
CA ILE A 79 3.10 -2.76 10.00
C ILE A 79 2.93 -2.73 11.52
N GLU A 80 3.53 -3.66 12.23
CA GLU A 80 3.44 -3.77 13.67
C GLU A 80 4.10 -2.58 14.36
N GLU A 81 5.23 -2.11 13.85
CA GLU A 81 5.98 -0.98 14.43
C GLU A 81 5.38 0.37 14.03
N GLY A 82 4.69 0.43 12.94
CA GLY A 82 4.05 1.65 12.47
C GLY A 82 2.69 1.85 13.08
#